data_40b55735a2ef02cbc1e4e1339363f8dd
#
_entry.id   40b55735a2ef02cbc1e4e1339363f8dd
#
_cell.length_a   1.000
_cell.length_b   1.000
_cell.length_c   1.000
_cell.angle_alpha   90.00
_cell.angle_beta   90.00
_cell.angle_gamma   90.00
#
_symmetry.space_group_name_H-M   'P 1'
#
loop_
_entity.id
_entity.type
_entity.pdbx_description
1 polymer ?
#
loop_
_entity_poly.entity_id
_entity_poly.type
_entity_poly.pdbx_seq_one_letter_code
_entity_poly.pdbx_strand_id
1 'polypeptide(L)'
;IQRTQKTITTSYEALFLGEARELLKIMKTSFPELGLTRKDCMETSWIKSVLYFAGFPSGTPPEVLLKGKPIVKTFFKGKSDFVRKPVPETGLEGLWQRLLVEDSPLILWSPYGGRMNQFSESDTPFPHRNGTLFISLYLSLWQEGDKN
;
A
#
# COMPACT_ATOMS: atom_id res chain seq x y z
N ILE A 1 -24.76 20.90 15.06
CA ILE A 1 -23.59 20.56 14.20
C ILE A 1 -23.24 19.12 14.51
N GLN A 2 -23.64 18.18 13.66
CA GLN A 2 -23.20 16.78 13.75
C GLN A 2 -21.68 16.77 13.50
N ARG A 3 -20.89 16.48 14.52
CA ARG A 3 -19.48 16.13 14.34
C ARG A 3 -19.43 14.80 13.59
N THR A 4 -19.02 14.82 12.35
CA THR A 4 -18.72 13.61 11.59
C THR A 4 -17.58 12.90 12.33
N GLN A 5 -17.85 11.73 12.88
CA GLN A 5 -16.83 10.95 13.58
C GLN A 5 -15.88 10.37 12.52
N LYS A 6 -14.65 10.86 12.49
CA LYS A 6 -13.58 10.29 11.63
C LYS A 6 -13.16 8.94 12.21
N THR A 7 -12.87 7.99 11.34
CA THR A 7 -12.28 6.70 11.69
C THR A 7 -11.11 6.39 10.76
N ILE A 8 -10.25 5.48 11.19
CA ILE A 8 -9.12 4.99 10.39
C ILE A 8 -9.53 3.64 9.82
N THR A 9 -9.34 3.48 8.52
CA THR A 9 -9.51 2.20 7.83
C THR A 9 -8.18 1.71 7.31
N THR A 10 -7.98 0.40 7.29
CA THR A 10 -6.82 -0.24 6.69
C THR A 10 -7.26 -1.15 5.55
N SER A 11 -6.48 -1.18 4.48
CA SER A 11 -6.63 -2.14 3.38
C SER A 11 -5.31 -2.84 3.14
N TYR A 12 -5.38 -4.09 2.71
CA TYR A 12 -4.23 -4.91 2.36
C TYR A 12 -4.35 -5.31 0.91
N GLU A 13 -3.39 -4.90 0.10
CA GLU A 13 -3.35 -5.21 -1.32
C GLU A 13 -2.06 -5.95 -1.64
N ALA A 14 -2.17 -7.04 -2.38
CA ALA A 14 -1.02 -7.84 -2.76
C ALA A 14 -1.19 -8.46 -4.16
N LEU A 15 -0.08 -8.66 -4.86
CA LEU A 15 -0.01 -9.47 -6.06
C LEU A 15 0.59 -10.82 -5.70
N PHE A 16 -0.17 -11.89 -5.96
CA PHE A 16 0.27 -13.26 -5.78
C PHE A 16 0.46 -13.95 -7.12
N LEU A 17 1.62 -14.57 -7.31
CA LEU A 17 1.93 -15.34 -8.53
C LEU A 17 1.49 -16.80 -8.34
N GLY A 18 0.22 -17.08 -8.54
CA GLY A 18 -0.38 -18.38 -8.37
C GLY A 18 -1.90 -18.31 -8.36
N GLU A 19 -2.54 -19.44 -8.10
CA GLU A 19 -3.99 -19.53 -8.04
C GLU A 19 -4.53 -19.05 -6.69
N ALA A 20 -5.74 -18.48 -6.67
CA ALA A 20 -6.39 -18.02 -5.44
C ALA A 20 -6.52 -19.15 -4.39
N ARG A 21 -6.72 -20.40 -4.83
CA ARG A 21 -6.81 -21.54 -3.92
C ARG A 21 -5.52 -21.75 -3.11
N GLU A 22 -4.38 -21.54 -3.72
CA GLU A 22 -3.08 -21.65 -3.04
C GLU A 22 -2.87 -20.48 -2.07
N LEU A 23 -3.17 -19.25 -2.54
CA LEU A 23 -3.12 -18.06 -1.69
C LEU A 23 -3.99 -18.24 -0.44
N LEU A 24 -5.22 -18.68 -0.58
CA LEU A 24 -6.14 -18.88 0.55
C LEU A 24 -5.61 -19.87 1.58
N LYS A 25 -4.92 -20.96 1.16
CA LYS A 25 -4.28 -21.89 2.08
C LYS A 25 -3.17 -21.25 2.88
N ILE A 26 -2.30 -20.49 2.20
CA ILE A 26 -1.19 -19.76 2.82
C ILE A 26 -1.71 -18.74 3.82
N MET A 27 -2.68 -17.92 3.41
CA MET A 27 -3.23 -16.85 4.24
C MET A 27 -3.96 -17.39 5.47
N LYS A 28 -4.69 -18.49 5.33
CA LYS A 28 -5.36 -19.15 6.46
C LYS A 28 -4.38 -19.63 7.54
N THR A 29 -3.17 -20.02 7.14
CA THR A 29 -2.14 -20.51 8.05
C THR A 29 -1.27 -19.41 8.61
N SER A 30 -0.88 -18.45 7.78
CA SER A 30 0.12 -17.44 8.13
C SER A 30 -0.48 -16.14 8.63
N PHE A 31 -1.69 -15.78 8.20
CA PHE A 31 -2.35 -14.51 8.51
C PHE A 31 -3.87 -14.69 8.68
N PRO A 32 -4.31 -15.59 9.60
CA PRO A 32 -5.73 -15.87 9.78
C PRO A 32 -6.55 -14.64 10.19
N GLU A 33 -5.91 -13.67 10.85
CA GLU A 33 -6.53 -12.43 11.35
C GLU A 33 -7.06 -11.55 10.21
N LEU A 34 -6.48 -11.65 9.00
CA LEU A 34 -6.92 -10.86 7.85
C LEU A 34 -8.23 -11.39 7.23
N GLY A 35 -8.63 -12.62 7.57
CA GLY A 35 -9.91 -13.19 7.18
C GLY A 35 -10.12 -13.30 5.66
N LEU A 36 -9.02 -13.44 4.86
CA LEU A 36 -9.09 -13.47 3.41
C LEU A 36 -10.02 -14.57 2.90
N THR A 37 -10.91 -14.22 1.98
CA THR A 37 -11.86 -15.14 1.35
C THR A 37 -11.71 -15.16 -0.17
N ARG A 38 -12.37 -16.09 -0.85
CA ARG A 38 -12.35 -16.16 -2.33
C ARG A 38 -12.89 -14.89 -3.00
N LYS A 39 -13.81 -14.19 -2.34
CA LYS A 39 -14.40 -12.94 -2.85
C LYS A 39 -13.40 -11.78 -2.91
N ASP A 40 -12.37 -11.84 -2.08
CA ASP A 40 -11.32 -10.83 -1.99
C ASP A 40 -10.19 -11.09 -3.00
N CYS A 41 -10.26 -12.22 -3.73
CA CYS A 41 -9.25 -12.62 -4.71
C CYS A 41 -9.73 -12.39 -6.14
N MET A 42 -8.96 -11.67 -6.91
CA MET A 42 -9.18 -11.47 -8.35
C MET A 42 -8.08 -12.18 -9.14
N GLU A 43 -8.43 -13.27 -9.83
CA GLU A 43 -7.51 -13.95 -10.77
C GLU A 43 -7.51 -13.21 -12.09
N THR A 44 -6.33 -12.81 -12.55
CA THR A 44 -6.22 -11.99 -13.75
C THR A 44 -4.84 -12.16 -14.41
N SER A 45 -4.67 -11.61 -15.60
CA SER A 45 -3.36 -11.57 -16.25
C SER A 45 -2.47 -10.48 -15.66
N TRP A 46 -1.15 -10.63 -15.83
CA TRP A 46 -0.16 -9.65 -15.39
C TRP A 46 -0.51 -8.22 -15.82
N ILE A 47 -0.81 -8.01 -17.11
CA ILE A 47 -1.10 -6.67 -17.61
C ILE A 47 -2.36 -6.05 -16.98
N LYS A 48 -3.36 -6.87 -16.65
CA LYS A 48 -4.57 -6.41 -15.96
C LYS A 48 -4.30 -6.08 -14.49
N SER A 49 -3.37 -6.79 -13.85
CA SER A 49 -2.95 -6.42 -12.49
C SER A 49 -2.24 -5.06 -12.46
N VAL A 50 -1.47 -4.73 -13.50
CA VAL A 50 -0.87 -3.39 -13.63
C VAL A 50 -1.94 -2.31 -13.71
N LEU A 51 -3.01 -2.54 -14.48
CA LEU A 51 -4.15 -1.60 -14.55
C LEU A 51 -4.84 -1.43 -13.19
N TYR A 52 -5.02 -2.53 -12.47
CA TYR A 52 -5.62 -2.51 -11.12
C TYR A 52 -4.81 -1.64 -10.16
N PHE A 53 -3.50 -1.90 -10.04
CA PHE A 53 -2.62 -1.11 -9.16
C PHE A 53 -2.44 0.34 -9.63
N ALA A 54 -2.63 0.62 -10.91
CA ALA A 54 -2.66 1.98 -11.44
C ALA A 54 -4.02 2.68 -11.23
N GLY A 55 -4.98 2.02 -10.59
CA GLY A 55 -6.31 2.57 -10.26
C GLY A 55 -7.30 2.65 -11.42
N PHE A 56 -7.03 1.95 -12.55
CA PHE A 56 -7.97 1.94 -13.67
C PHE A 56 -9.22 1.11 -13.36
N PRO A 57 -10.41 1.54 -13.80
CA PRO A 57 -11.61 0.75 -13.66
C PRO A 57 -11.50 -0.64 -14.30
N SER A 58 -12.22 -1.61 -13.74
CA SER A 58 -12.31 -2.95 -14.30
C SER A 58 -12.80 -2.89 -15.75
N GLY A 59 -12.18 -3.70 -16.64
CA GLY A 59 -12.51 -3.72 -18.06
C GLY A 59 -11.79 -2.67 -18.91
N THR A 60 -10.96 -1.80 -18.32
CA THR A 60 -10.13 -0.86 -19.08
C THR A 60 -9.16 -1.62 -19.99
N PRO A 61 -9.09 -1.26 -21.29
CA PRO A 61 -8.17 -1.90 -22.23
C PRO A 61 -6.71 -1.51 -21.90
N PRO A 62 -5.75 -2.47 -21.99
CA PRO A 62 -4.35 -2.24 -21.62
C PRO A 62 -3.65 -1.12 -22.39
N GLU A 63 -4.11 -0.81 -23.56
CA GLU A 63 -3.56 0.24 -24.42
C GLU A 63 -3.62 1.63 -23.79
N VAL A 64 -4.45 1.81 -22.76
CA VAL A 64 -4.50 3.06 -22.01
C VAL A 64 -3.16 3.40 -21.34
N LEU A 65 -2.37 2.38 -20.96
CA LEU A 65 -1.05 2.56 -20.36
C LEU A 65 -0.06 3.24 -21.31
N LEU A 66 -0.26 3.10 -22.62
CA LEU A 66 0.59 3.74 -23.64
C LEU A 66 0.38 5.27 -23.69
N LYS A 67 -0.73 5.76 -23.15
CA LYS A 67 -1.05 7.20 -23.18
C LYS A 67 -0.22 8.03 -22.21
N GLY A 68 0.42 7.42 -21.21
CA GLY A 68 1.27 8.09 -20.22
C GLY A 68 0.58 9.20 -19.41
N LYS A 69 -0.77 9.19 -19.36
CA LYS A 69 -1.55 10.20 -18.65
C LYS A 69 -2.11 9.62 -17.37
N PRO A 70 -2.02 10.33 -16.24
CA PRO A 70 -2.66 9.90 -15.01
C PRO A 70 -4.19 9.93 -15.14
N ILE A 71 -4.87 9.06 -14.42
CA ILE A 71 -6.35 9.00 -14.40
C ILE A 71 -6.93 10.22 -13.71
N VAL A 72 -6.30 10.65 -12.63
CA VAL A 72 -6.71 11.78 -11.81
C VAL A 72 -5.53 12.72 -11.63
N LYS A 73 -5.77 14.02 -11.74
CA LYS A 73 -4.81 15.04 -11.34
C LYS A 73 -4.97 15.29 -9.85
N THR A 74 -4.11 14.69 -9.06
CA THR A 74 -4.05 14.93 -7.62
C THR A 74 -2.69 15.47 -7.29
N PHE A 75 -2.64 16.54 -6.51
CA PHE A 75 -1.39 17.03 -5.93
C PHE A 75 -1.11 16.26 -4.65
N PHE A 76 0.16 16.04 -4.37
CA PHE A 76 0.55 15.40 -3.12
C PHE A 76 1.88 15.93 -2.61
N LYS A 77 2.06 15.82 -1.31
CA LYS A 77 3.34 15.94 -0.64
C LYS A 77 3.60 14.67 0.13
N GLY A 78 4.74 14.04 -0.15
CA GLY A 78 5.11 12.77 0.45
C GLY A 78 6.37 12.89 1.29
N LYS A 79 6.43 12.10 2.37
CA LYS A 79 7.66 11.78 3.11
C LYS A 79 7.73 10.28 3.29
N SER A 80 8.90 9.71 3.11
CA SER A 80 9.14 8.29 3.33
C SER A 80 10.32 8.08 4.27
N ASP A 81 10.28 6.95 4.97
CA ASP A 81 11.37 6.48 5.81
C ASP A 81 11.39 4.95 5.85
N PHE A 82 12.54 4.37 6.18
CA PHE A 82 12.73 2.94 6.32
C PHE A 82 12.65 2.54 7.80
N VAL A 83 11.70 1.68 8.10
CA VAL A 83 11.47 1.20 9.46
C VAL A 83 12.25 -0.08 9.69
N ARG A 84 13.17 -0.05 10.66
CA ARG A 84 14.08 -1.17 11.00
C ARG A 84 13.75 -1.85 12.34
N LYS A 85 12.88 -1.24 13.14
CA LYS A 85 12.42 -1.79 14.43
C LYS A 85 10.90 -1.77 14.46
N PRO A 86 10.26 -2.73 15.12
CA PRO A 86 8.80 -2.66 15.32
C PRO A 86 8.39 -1.32 15.93
N VAL A 87 7.34 -0.72 15.39
CA VAL A 87 6.77 0.50 15.95
C VAL A 87 6.06 0.13 17.25
N PRO A 88 6.40 0.73 18.38
CA PRO A 88 5.74 0.42 19.65
C PRO A 88 4.27 0.90 19.62
N GLU A 89 3.43 0.28 20.44
CA GLU A 89 1.99 0.59 20.50
C GLU A 89 1.74 2.08 20.76
N THR A 90 2.47 2.68 21.69
CA THR A 90 2.38 4.13 21.96
C THR A 90 2.73 4.99 20.74
N GLY A 91 3.63 4.51 19.88
CA GLY A 91 3.95 5.17 18.62
C GLY A 91 2.81 5.08 17.60
N LEU A 92 2.16 3.92 17.53
CA LEU A 92 0.98 3.73 16.70
C LEU A 92 -0.20 4.57 17.17
N GLU A 93 -0.45 4.61 18.48
CA GLU A 93 -1.49 5.46 19.06
C GLU A 93 -1.29 6.94 18.72
N GLY A 94 -0.07 7.45 18.86
CA GLY A 94 0.27 8.82 18.46
C GLY A 94 0.07 9.09 16.98
N LEU A 95 0.38 8.10 16.13
CA LEU A 95 0.14 8.17 14.70
C LEU A 95 -1.35 8.22 14.37
N TRP A 96 -2.17 7.35 15.01
CA TRP A 96 -3.61 7.34 14.82
C TRP A 96 -4.27 8.65 15.22
N GLN A 97 -3.88 9.23 16.33
CA GLN A 97 -4.38 10.55 16.75
C GLN A 97 -4.09 11.63 15.71
N ARG A 98 -2.91 11.62 15.12
CA ARG A 98 -2.54 12.56 14.07
C ARG A 98 -3.37 12.37 12.81
N LEU A 99 -3.57 11.13 12.35
CA LEU A 99 -4.37 10.81 11.17
C LEU A 99 -5.83 11.25 11.31
N LEU A 100 -6.38 11.23 12.53
CA LEU A 100 -7.75 11.64 12.80
C LEU A 100 -7.97 13.17 12.69
N VAL A 101 -6.92 13.97 12.91
CA VAL A 101 -7.02 15.44 12.85
C VAL A 101 -6.66 16.02 11.49
N GLU A 102 -5.87 15.33 10.69
CA GLU A 102 -5.44 15.80 9.38
C GLU A 102 -6.52 15.58 8.31
N ASP A 103 -6.50 16.39 7.27
CA ASP A 103 -7.38 16.23 6.11
C ASP A 103 -6.73 15.31 5.08
N SER A 104 -7.46 14.24 4.72
CA SER A 104 -7.07 13.27 3.69
C SER A 104 -5.64 12.70 3.77
N PRO A 105 -5.14 12.31 4.95
CA PRO A 105 -3.84 11.66 5.04
C PRO A 105 -3.94 10.22 4.53
N LEU A 106 -2.86 9.76 3.89
CA LEU A 106 -2.69 8.37 3.47
C LEU A 106 -1.32 7.87 3.91
N ILE A 107 -1.28 6.69 4.51
CA ILE A 107 -0.02 6.00 4.79
C ILE A 107 0.02 4.71 4.02
N LEU A 108 1.10 4.51 3.28
CA LEU A 108 1.42 3.27 2.59
C LEU A 108 2.59 2.59 3.31
N TRP A 109 2.38 1.37 3.75
CA TRP A 109 3.43 0.52 4.32
C TRP A 109 3.70 -0.63 3.36
N SER A 110 4.91 -0.65 2.80
CA SER A 110 5.33 -1.72 1.91
C SER A 110 6.35 -2.60 2.63
N PRO A 111 5.98 -3.85 2.97
CA PRO A 111 6.85 -4.75 3.73
C PRO A 111 8.08 -5.15 2.94
N TYR A 112 9.21 -5.26 3.63
CA TYR A 112 10.48 -5.75 3.12
C TYR A 112 10.81 -7.07 3.80
N GLY A 113 11.65 -7.86 3.16
CA GLY A 113 12.07 -9.13 3.71
C GLY A 113 12.24 -10.20 2.65
N GLY A 114 12.15 -11.46 3.07
CA GLY A 114 12.28 -12.60 2.19
C GLY A 114 13.59 -12.55 1.38
N ARG A 115 13.49 -12.64 0.07
CA ARG A 115 14.65 -12.67 -0.82
C ARG A 115 15.50 -11.38 -0.79
N MET A 116 14.94 -10.23 -0.41
CA MET A 116 15.72 -8.99 -0.29
C MET A 116 16.88 -9.11 0.69
N ASN A 117 16.73 -9.89 1.76
CA ASN A 117 17.75 -10.09 2.76
C ASN A 117 18.95 -10.93 2.28
N GLN A 118 18.84 -11.56 1.10
CA GLN A 118 19.90 -12.39 0.51
C GLN A 118 20.91 -11.58 -0.32
N PHE A 119 20.61 -10.31 -0.60
CA PHE A 119 21.47 -9.42 -1.36
C PHE A 119 22.25 -8.50 -0.44
N SER A 120 23.52 -8.26 -0.77
CA SER A 120 24.35 -7.27 -0.09
C SER A 120 23.84 -5.86 -0.31
N GLU A 121 24.09 -4.97 0.64
CA GLU A 121 23.78 -3.54 0.52
C GLU A 121 24.53 -2.87 -0.65
N SER A 122 25.62 -3.46 -1.11
CA SER A 122 26.46 -2.98 -2.21
C SER A 122 26.15 -3.60 -3.58
N ASP A 123 25.28 -4.62 -3.67
CA ASP A 123 24.99 -5.30 -4.93
C ASP A 123 24.28 -4.40 -5.96
N THR A 124 23.54 -3.42 -5.46
CA THR A 124 22.85 -2.40 -6.29
C THR A 124 22.84 -1.07 -5.56
N PRO A 125 22.56 0.07 -6.24
CA PRO A 125 22.38 1.38 -5.60
C PRO A 125 21.13 1.47 -4.71
N PHE A 126 20.83 0.43 -3.94
CA PHE A 126 19.72 0.36 -2.99
C PHE A 126 20.16 -0.38 -1.73
N PRO A 127 20.66 0.33 -0.70
CA PRO A 127 21.25 -0.29 0.49
C PRO A 127 20.26 -0.74 1.56
N HIS A 128 18.97 -0.44 1.42
CA HIS A 128 17.95 -0.72 2.43
C HIS A 128 17.43 -2.17 2.30
N ARG A 129 18.24 -3.15 2.72
CA ARG A 129 17.94 -4.57 2.53
C ARG A 129 17.78 -5.30 3.86
N ASN A 130 18.86 -5.89 4.36
CA ASN A 130 18.82 -6.67 5.58
C ASN A 130 18.43 -5.81 6.80
N GLY A 131 17.52 -6.33 7.63
CA GLY A 131 17.04 -5.67 8.83
C GLY A 131 16.03 -4.52 8.57
N THR A 132 15.68 -4.22 7.33
CA THR A 132 14.56 -3.31 7.02
C THR A 132 13.25 -4.09 7.06
N LEU A 133 12.31 -3.64 7.88
CA LEU A 133 10.99 -4.28 8.02
C LEU A 133 10.01 -3.82 6.94
N PHE A 134 9.96 -2.52 6.70
CA PHE A 134 9.10 -1.92 5.68
C PHE A 134 9.55 -0.50 5.36
N ILE A 135 9.13 0.02 4.21
CA ILE A 135 9.12 1.45 3.92
C ILE A 135 7.75 2.02 4.29
N SER A 136 7.76 3.14 5.02
CA SER A 136 6.58 3.93 5.30
C SER A 136 6.58 5.16 4.42
N LEU A 137 5.53 5.35 3.64
CA LEU A 137 5.30 6.54 2.83
C LEU A 137 4.06 7.25 3.35
N TYR A 138 4.24 8.44 3.88
CA TYR A 138 3.16 9.32 4.29
C TYR A 138 2.83 10.30 3.16
N LEU A 139 1.57 10.41 2.80
CA LEU A 139 1.07 11.31 1.77
C LEU A 139 0.00 12.24 2.33
N SER A 140 0.14 13.52 2.04
CA SER A 140 -0.94 14.50 2.13
C SER A 140 -1.42 14.77 0.72
N LEU A 141 -2.72 14.66 0.48
CA LEU A 141 -3.33 14.73 -0.85
C LEU A 141 -4.26 15.94 -0.93
N TRP A 142 -4.25 16.65 -2.07
CA TRP A 142 -5.20 17.73 -2.32
C TRP A 142 -5.52 17.86 -3.81
N GLN A 143 -6.60 18.57 -4.13
CA GLN A 143 -6.99 18.91 -5.49
C GLN A 143 -6.66 20.36 -5.83
N GLU A 144 -6.68 20.69 -7.13
CA GLU A 144 -6.49 22.05 -7.59
C GLU A 144 -7.55 22.98 -7.01
N GLY A 145 -7.12 24.06 -6.36
CA GLY A 145 -8.01 25.03 -5.69
C GLY A 145 -8.22 24.78 -4.19
N ASP A 146 -7.78 23.66 -3.64
CA ASP A 146 -7.76 23.46 -2.19
C ASP A 146 -6.76 24.43 -1.54
N LYS A 147 -7.18 25.09 -0.47
CA LYS A 147 -6.26 25.93 0.32
C LYS A 147 -5.37 25.02 1.18
N ASN A 148 -4.08 25.10 0.96
CA ASN A 148 -3.06 24.51 1.84
C ASN A 148 -2.95 25.28 3.15
#